data_5e00e46de7da44815f85e821f706ee1c
#
_entry.id   5e00e46de7da44815f85e821f706ee1c
#
_cell.length_a   1.000
_cell.length_b   1.000
_cell.length_c   1.000
_cell.angle_alpha   90.00
_cell.angle_beta   90.00
_cell.angle_gamma   90.00
#
_symmetry.space_group_name_H-M   'P 1'
#
loop_
_entity.id
_entity.type
_entity.pdbx_description
1 polymer ?
#
loop_
_entity_poly.entity_id
_entity_poly.type
_entity_poly.pdbx_seq_one_letter_code
_entity_poly.pdbx_strand_id
1 'polypeptide(L)'
;EYEPIAAIHELLQQLPGQLLNGTVTLVPVVNEAAFWRGDRVAEDGLDLARICPGDPQGSVTERAADALTRLIRQADYFIDLHTGGTALMVAPLAGYSLHPDIEVLDKQRQMARAFNLPIIWGTDYRHKGRSLSIACEASVPAIYCEYEGGSRCNPAGTRDYVDGCLNVMGW
;
A
#
# COMPACT_ATOMS: atom_id res chain seq x y z
N GLU A 1 -8.40 7.74 -3.51
CA GLU A 1 -6.98 7.49 -3.86
C GLU A 1 -6.91 7.01 -5.31
N TYR A 2 -6.84 7.94 -6.28
CA TYR A 2 -7.05 7.61 -7.69
C TYR A 2 -5.77 7.19 -8.41
N GLU A 3 -4.62 7.81 -8.10
CA GLU A 3 -3.32 7.46 -8.69
C GLU A 3 -2.94 5.99 -8.44
N PRO A 4 -3.06 5.45 -7.21
CA PRO A 4 -2.83 4.03 -6.95
C PRO A 4 -3.69 3.11 -7.79
N ILE A 5 -5.00 3.41 -7.88
CA ILE A 5 -5.95 2.60 -8.65
C ILE A 5 -5.56 2.60 -10.14
N ALA A 6 -5.28 3.77 -10.71
CA ALA A 6 -4.84 3.92 -12.09
C ALA A 6 -3.53 3.17 -12.36
N ALA A 7 -2.54 3.30 -11.46
CA ALA A 7 -1.26 2.62 -11.57
C ALA A 7 -1.41 1.09 -11.54
N ILE A 8 -2.25 0.56 -10.65
CA ILE A 8 -2.50 -0.89 -10.59
C ILE A 8 -3.18 -1.38 -11.87
N HIS A 9 -4.10 -0.61 -12.45
CA HIS A 9 -4.70 -0.94 -13.75
C HIS A 9 -3.68 -0.97 -14.89
N GLU A 10 -2.72 -0.04 -14.91
CA GLU A 10 -1.63 -0.06 -15.88
C GLU A 10 -0.70 -1.28 -15.66
N LEU A 11 -0.34 -1.59 -14.42
CA LEU A 11 0.47 -2.76 -14.09
C LEU A 11 -0.21 -4.07 -14.50
N LEU A 12 -1.52 -4.20 -14.35
CA LEU A 12 -2.30 -5.36 -14.82
C LEU A 12 -2.15 -5.60 -16.34
N GLN A 13 -1.94 -4.55 -17.12
CA GLN A 13 -1.74 -4.65 -18.57
C GLN A 13 -0.29 -4.94 -18.93
N GLN A 14 0.67 -4.39 -18.17
CA GLN A 14 2.10 -4.48 -18.49
C GLN A 14 2.77 -5.77 -18.00
N LEU A 15 2.46 -6.20 -16.76
CA LEU A 15 3.16 -7.31 -16.10
C LEU A 15 3.07 -8.66 -16.81
N PRO A 16 1.95 -9.07 -17.46
CA PRO A 16 1.88 -10.37 -18.14
C PRO A 16 2.96 -10.60 -19.19
N GLY A 17 3.54 -9.52 -19.75
CA GLY A 17 4.63 -9.60 -20.71
C GLY A 17 6.04 -9.38 -20.15
N GLN A 18 6.15 -8.99 -18.88
CA GLN A 18 7.41 -8.55 -18.27
C GLN A 18 7.82 -9.37 -17.05
N LEU A 19 6.88 -10.01 -16.35
CA LEU A 19 7.19 -10.81 -15.18
C LEU A 19 7.90 -12.10 -15.57
N LEU A 20 9.16 -12.21 -15.24
CA LEU A 20 9.99 -13.36 -15.56
C LEU A 20 9.87 -14.48 -14.50
N ASN A 21 9.75 -14.12 -13.24
CA ASN A 21 9.67 -15.06 -12.11
C ASN A 21 8.75 -14.52 -11.01
N GLY A 22 8.18 -15.43 -10.22
CA GLY A 22 7.38 -15.08 -9.04
C GLY A 22 5.90 -14.85 -9.33
N THR A 23 5.21 -14.29 -8.36
CA THR A 23 3.78 -13.96 -8.41
C THR A 23 3.57 -12.55 -7.88
N VAL A 24 2.79 -11.75 -8.59
CA VAL A 24 2.37 -10.42 -8.14
C VAL A 24 0.86 -10.44 -7.92
N THR A 25 0.43 -10.09 -6.70
CA THR A 25 -0.98 -9.89 -6.37
C THR A 25 -1.27 -8.40 -6.40
N LEU A 26 -2.19 -7.98 -7.23
CA LEU A 26 -2.62 -6.59 -7.41
C LEU A 26 -4.03 -6.41 -6.85
N VAL A 27 -4.20 -5.47 -5.92
CA VAL A 27 -5.49 -5.13 -5.29
C VAL A 27 -5.80 -3.67 -5.58
N PRO A 28 -6.62 -3.36 -6.59
CA PRO A 28 -6.90 -1.97 -6.98
C PRO A 28 -7.63 -1.18 -5.88
N VAL A 29 -8.57 -1.83 -5.19
CA VAL A 29 -9.38 -1.23 -4.14
C VAL A 29 -9.56 -2.26 -3.02
N VAL A 30 -9.07 -1.94 -1.82
CA VAL A 30 -9.18 -2.86 -0.67
C VAL A 30 -10.58 -2.79 -0.04
N ASN A 31 -11.10 -1.58 0.20
CA ASN A 31 -12.44 -1.37 0.76
C ASN A 31 -13.39 -0.81 -0.32
N GLU A 32 -13.98 -1.70 -1.11
CA GLU A 32 -14.90 -1.31 -2.19
C GLU A 32 -16.12 -0.55 -1.67
N ALA A 33 -16.63 -0.89 -0.49
CA ALA A 33 -17.79 -0.23 0.09
C ALA A 33 -17.50 1.26 0.39
N ALA A 34 -16.33 1.57 0.95
CA ALA A 34 -15.88 2.95 1.16
C ALA A 34 -15.64 3.66 -0.18
N PHE A 35 -15.03 2.97 -1.15
CA PHE A 35 -14.77 3.52 -2.49
C PHE A 35 -16.06 3.95 -3.20
N TRP A 36 -17.09 3.09 -3.24
CA TRP A 36 -18.37 3.42 -3.87
C TRP A 36 -19.12 4.55 -3.17
N ARG A 37 -18.88 4.76 -1.88
CA ARG A 37 -19.39 5.91 -1.13
C ARG A 37 -18.64 7.21 -1.44
N GLY A 38 -17.44 7.10 -2.01
CA GLY A 38 -16.52 8.25 -2.14
C GLY A 38 -16.05 8.78 -0.79
N ASP A 39 -15.98 7.93 0.22
CA ASP A 39 -15.62 8.28 1.59
C ASP A 39 -14.43 7.44 2.09
N ARG A 40 -13.80 7.88 3.16
CA ARG A 40 -12.74 7.15 3.86
C ARG A 40 -13.28 5.89 4.55
N VAL A 41 -14.54 5.90 4.93
CA VAL A 41 -15.21 4.83 5.69
C VAL A 41 -16.41 4.28 4.92
N ALA A 42 -16.70 3.00 5.11
CA ALA A 42 -17.89 2.34 4.60
C ALA A 42 -19.12 2.66 5.49
N GLU A 43 -20.24 1.97 5.28
CA GLU A 43 -21.46 2.12 6.05
C GLU A 43 -21.31 1.76 7.53
N ASP A 44 -20.30 0.96 7.87
CA ASP A 44 -19.98 0.58 9.25
C ASP A 44 -19.20 1.67 10.03
N GLY A 45 -18.79 2.75 9.35
CA GLY A 45 -18.07 3.86 9.95
C GLY A 45 -16.64 3.55 10.40
N LEU A 46 -16.10 2.38 10.00
CA LEU A 46 -14.75 1.96 10.38
C LEU A 46 -13.70 2.42 9.39
N ASP A 47 -12.57 2.91 9.92
CA ASP A 47 -11.38 3.24 9.15
C ASP A 47 -10.49 1.99 9.00
N LEU A 48 -10.39 1.45 7.80
CA LEU A 48 -9.57 0.28 7.49
C LEU A 48 -8.13 0.41 8.01
N ALA A 49 -7.55 1.61 7.95
CA ALA A 49 -6.20 1.89 8.42
C ALA A 49 -6.06 1.92 9.97
N ARG A 50 -7.07 1.48 10.71
CA ARG A 50 -7.07 1.44 12.20
C ARG A 50 -7.53 0.10 12.76
N ILE A 51 -8.03 -0.80 11.93
CA ILE A 51 -8.72 -2.01 12.41
C ILE A 51 -8.06 -3.33 11.97
N CYS A 52 -6.93 -3.27 11.24
CA CYS A 52 -6.19 -4.51 10.95
C CYS A 52 -5.73 -5.19 12.25
N PRO A 53 -5.87 -6.52 12.33
CA PRO A 53 -6.00 -7.51 11.26
C PRO A 53 -7.43 -7.71 10.72
N GLY A 54 -8.47 -7.08 11.27
CA GLY A 54 -9.85 -7.31 10.89
C GLY A 54 -10.48 -8.55 11.52
N ASP A 55 -11.69 -8.91 11.06
CA ASP A 55 -12.45 -10.08 11.50
C ASP A 55 -13.22 -10.66 10.30
N PRO A 56 -13.03 -11.96 9.95
CA PRO A 56 -13.76 -12.60 8.84
C PRO A 56 -15.25 -12.72 9.05
N GLN A 57 -15.75 -12.60 10.30
CA GLN A 57 -17.17 -12.61 10.67
C GLN A 57 -17.71 -11.21 10.99
N GLY A 58 -16.85 -10.18 10.89
CA GLY A 58 -17.19 -8.82 11.23
C GLY A 58 -17.94 -8.05 10.13
N SER A 59 -17.94 -6.73 10.26
CA SER A 59 -18.53 -5.80 9.31
C SER A 59 -17.83 -5.83 7.95
N VAL A 60 -18.30 -5.05 6.99
CA VAL A 60 -17.73 -5.01 5.63
C VAL A 60 -16.25 -4.58 5.66
N THR A 61 -15.91 -3.57 6.46
CA THR A 61 -14.51 -3.09 6.57
C THR A 61 -13.62 -4.09 7.32
N GLU A 62 -14.14 -4.74 8.38
CA GLU A 62 -13.39 -5.78 9.10
C GLU A 62 -13.08 -7.00 8.22
N ARG A 63 -14.02 -7.43 7.38
CA ARG A 63 -13.78 -8.51 6.41
C ARG A 63 -12.76 -8.12 5.34
N ALA A 64 -12.80 -6.87 4.85
CA ALA A 64 -11.80 -6.35 3.92
C ALA A 64 -10.40 -6.32 4.56
N ALA A 65 -10.30 -5.88 5.82
CA ALA A 65 -9.05 -5.87 6.58
C ALA A 65 -8.50 -7.29 6.83
N ASP A 66 -9.36 -8.27 7.13
CA ASP A 66 -8.96 -9.67 7.28
C ASP A 66 -8.43 -10.26 5.96
N ALA A 67 -9.11 -9.98 4.84
CA ALA A 67 -8.65 -10.43 3.53
C ALA A 67 -7.28 -9.84 3.17
N LEU A 68 -7.09 -8.53 3.36
CA LEU A 68 -5.80 -7.85 3.17
C LEU A 68 -4.73 -8.46 4.08
N THR A 69 -5.04 -8.67 5.36
CA THR A 69 -4.12 -9.27 6.34
C THR A 69 -3.61 -10.64 5.90
N ARG A 70 -4.48 -11.47 5.34
CA ARG A 70 -4.08 -12.79 4.83
C ARG A 70 -3.15 -12.68 3.63
N LEU A 71 -3.40 -11.75 2.71
CA LEU A 71 -2.51 -11.50 1.58
C LEU A 71 -1.12 -11.03 2.04
N ILE A 72 -1.07 -10.05 2.95
CA ILE A 72 0.20 -9.53 3.48
C ILE A 72 1.01 -10.64 4.14
N ARG A 73 0.40 -11.48 4.99
CA ARG A 73 1.10 -12.58 5.70
C ARG A 73 1.65 -13.67 4.79
N GLN A 74 1.16 -13.77 3.55
CA GLN A 74 1.61 -14.75 2.56
C GLN A 74 2.62 -14.16 1.56
N ALA A 75 2.86 -12.86 1.60
CA ALA A 75 3.75 -12.18 0.69
C ALA A 75 5.21 -12.20 1.18
N ASP A 76 6.14 -12.21 0.24
CA ASP A 76 7.57 -11.99 0.52
C ASP A 76 7.90 -10.50 0.67
N TYR A 77 7.13 -9.63 0.00
CA TYR A 77 7.24 -8.17 0.01
C TYR A 77 5.86 -7.54 -0.12
N PHE A 78 5.69 -6.34 0.46
CA PHE A 78 4.42 -5.61 0.38
C PHE A 78 4.64 -4.14 0.03
N ILE A 79 3.86 -3.63 -0.91
CA ILE A 79 3.81 -2.20 -1.26
C ILE A 79 2.37 -1.72 -1.07
N ASP A 80 2.20 -0.68 -0.24
CA ASP A 80 0.92 -0.05 0.05
C ASP A 80 0.88 1.33 -0.60
N LEU A 81 0.00 1.54 -1.57
CA LEU A 81 -0.07 2.76 -2.36
C LEU A 81 -1.22 3.65 -1.87
N HIS A 82 -0.92 4.89 -1.53
CA HIS A 82 -1.84 5.87 -0.98
C HIS A 82 -1.76 7.23 -1.66
N THR A 83 -2.71 8.08 -1.34
CA THR A 83 -2.68 9.54 -1.59
C THR A 83 -3.23 10.26 -0.36
N GLY A 84 -3.14 11.59 -0.32
CA GLY A 84 -3.81 12.41 0.69
C GLY A 84 -5.34 12.35 0.65
N GLY A 85 -5.92 11.54 -0.23
CA GLY A 85 -7.36 11.37 -0.38
C GLY A 85 -8.06 12.63 -0.89
N THR A 86 -9.23 12.94 -0.31
CA THR A 86 -10.06 14.06 -0.79
C THR A 86 -9.65 15.42 -0.20
N ALA A 87 -9.08 15.42 1.01
CA ALA A 87 -8.90 16.64 1.81
C ALA A 87 -7.44 17.08 1.98
N LEU A 88 -6.48 16.18 1.78
CA LEU A 88 -5.08 16.47 2.04
C LEU A 88 -4.27 16.47 0.75
N MET A 89 -3.20 17.28 0.75
CA MET A 89 -2.13 17.25 -0.23
C MET A 89 -0.86 16.80 0.47
N VAL A 90 -0.32 15.66 0.09
CA VAL A 90 0.88 15.08 0.69
C VAL A 90 2.04 15.18 -0.30
N ALA A 91 3.22 15.57 0.18
CA ALA A 91 4.41 15.51 -0.67
C ALA A 91 4.73 14.06 -1.05
N PRO A 92 5.12 13.78 -2.31
CA PRO A 92 5.44 12.42 -2.72
C PRO A 92 6.53 11.81 -1.85
N LEU A 93 6.23 10.66 -1.24
CA LEU A 93 7.15 9.95 -0.34
C LEU A 93 6.98 8.43 -0.39
N ALA A 94 8.07 7.72 -0.10
CA ALA A 94 8.07 6.30 0.23
C ALA A 94 8.43 6.12 1.71
N GLY A 95 7.52 5.58 2.48
CA GLY A 95 7.68 5.37 3.91
C GLY A 95 7.80 3.90 4.29
N TYR A 96 8.40 3.63 5.45
CA TYR A 96 8.51 2.28 6.01
C TYR A 96 8.50 2.32 7.54
N SER A 97 8.18 1.20 8.17
CA SER A 97 8.30 1.03 9.61
C SER A 97 9.76 0.82 10.00
N LEU A 98 10.23 1.48 11.07
CA LEU A 98 11.56 1.28 11.66
C LEU A 98 11.60 -0.09 12.37
N HIS A 99 11.65 -1.16 11.58
CA HIS A 99 11.57 -2.53 12.05
C HIS A 99 12.72 -2.86 12.99
N PRO A 100 12.48 -3.60 14.12
CA PRO A 100 13.54 -3.96 15.07
C PRO A 100 14.54 -4.98 14.49
N ASP A 101 14.12 -5.83 13.56
CA ASP A 101 15.01 -6.71 12.81
C ASP A 101 15.70 -5.91 11.70
N ILE A 102 17.03 -5.90 11.74
CA ILE A 102 17.86 -5.13 10.83
C ILE A 102 17.78 -5.65 9.38
N GLU A 103 17.59 -6.94 9.16
CA GLU A 103 17.50 -7.51 7.81
C GLU A 103 16.21 -7.06 7.12
N VAL A 104 15.09 -7.06 7.84
CA VAL A 104 13.81 -6.53 7.36
C VAL A 104 13.92 -5.04 7.10
N LEU A 105 14.50 -4.28 8.04
CA LEU A 105 14.68 -2.84 7.93
C LEU A 105 15.53 -2.46 6.71
N ASP A 106 16.62 -3.18 6.45
CA ASP A 106 17.48 -2.89 5.30
C ASP A 106 16.79 -3.20 3.96
N LYS A 107 16.00 -4.27 3.88
CA LYS A 107 15.17 -4.55 2.72
C LYS A 107 14.14 -3.43 2.47
N GLN A 108 13.44 -2.97 3.51
CA GLN A 108 12.49 -1.85 3.40
C GLN A 108 13.17 -0.56 2.90
N ARG A 109 14.38 -0.27 3.39
CA ARG A 109 15.17 0.87 2.91
C ARG A 109 15.56 0.75 1.44
N GLN A 110 15.93 -0.46 1.01
CA GLN A 110 16.25 -0.74 -0.40
C GLN A 110 15.01 -0.58 -1.28
N MET A 111 13.86 -1.15 -0.86
CA MET A 111 12.58 -0.96 -1.56
C MET A 111 12.21 0.52 -1.70
N ALA A 112 12.30 1.30 -0.61
CA ALA A 112 11.98 2.73 -0.64
C ALA A 112 12.90 3.53 -1.58
N ARG A 113 14.19 3.18 -1.65
CA ARG A 113 15.13 3.78 -2.60
C ARG A 113 14.84 3.37 -4.04
N ALA A 114 14.54 2.10 -4.28
CA ALA A 114 14.20 1.58 -5.61
C ALA A 114 12.89 2.20 -6.12
N PHE A 115 11.90 2.40 -5.24
CA PHE A 115 10.65 3.05 -5.59
C PHE A 115 10.84 4.48 -6.09
N ASN A 116 11.87 5.18 -5.62
CA ASN A 116 12.40 6.43 -6.17
C ASN A 116 11.48 7.67 -6.04
N LEU A 117 10.67 7.76 -5.00
CA LEU A 117 10.00 9.02 -4.66
C LEU A 117 10.96 10.00 -3.94
N PRO A 118 10.68 11.34 -4.01
CA PRO A 118 11.62 12.37 -3.53
C PRO A 118 11.96 12.29 -2.04
N ILE A 119 11.04 11.78 -1.23
CA ILE A 119 11.21 11.71 0.23
C ILE A 119 11.17 10.25 0.66
N ILE A 120 12.13 9.86 1.53
CA ILE A 120 12.12 8.58 2.23
C ILE A 120 11.85 8.84 3.70
N TRP A 121 10.82 8.16 4.27
CA TRP A 121 10.32 8.43 5.61
C TRP A 121 10.27 7.18 6.50
N GLY A 122 10.96 7.20 7.62
CA GLY A 122 10.88 6.15 8.65
C GLY A 122 9.83 6.47 9.71
N THR A 123 8.90 5.53 9.97
CA THR A 123 7.86 5.66 11.00
C THR A 123 8.05 4.67 12.14
N ASP A 124 7.45 4.97 13.29
CA ASP A 124 7.51 4.09 14.45
C ASP A 124 6.78 2.76 14.16
N TYR A 125 7.48 1.65 14.33
CA TYR A 125 6.95 0.29 14.10
C TYR A 125 5.88 -0.14 15.13
N ARG A 126 5.76 0.57 16.26
CA ARG A 126 4.79 0.27 17.33
C ARG A 126 3.36 0.67 17.00
N HIS A 127 3.13 1.36 15.91
CA HIS A 127 1.78 1.63 15.45
C HIS A 127 1.01 0.34 15.21
N LYS A 128 -0.28 0.34 15.56
CA LYS A 128 -1.19 -0.82 15.43
C LYS A 128 -2.36 -0.50 14.50
N GLY A 129 -3.02 -1.55 14.04
CA GLY A 129 -4.25 -1.44 13.24
C GLY A 129 -4.04 -1.07 11.78
N ARG A 130 -2.82 -1.03 11.28
CA ARG A 130 -2.48 -0.66 9.89
C ARG A 130 -1.98 -1.87 9.10
N SER A 131 -2.06 -1.80 7.77
CA SER A 131 -1.44 -2.76 6.84
C SER A 131 0.05 -2.98 7.15
N LEU A 132 0.81 -1.89 7.34
CA LEU A 132 2.22 -1.96 7.72
C LEU A 132 2.46 -2.59 9.10
N SER A 133 1.51 -2.49 10.02
CA SER A 133 1.62 -3.18 11.32
C SER A 133 1.57 -4.69 11.15
N ILE A 134 0.71 -5.17 10.24
CA ILE A 134 0.61 -6.59 9.90
C ILE A 134 1.88 -7.08 9.22
N ALA A 135 2.40 -6.32 8.25
CA ALA A 135 3.67 -6.64 7.59
C ALA A 135 4.83 -6.71 8.60
N CYS A 136 4.91 -5.73 9.51
CA CYS A 136 5.91 -5.70 10.58
C CYS A 136 5.80 -6.93 11.50
N GLU A 137 4.60 -7.28 11.95
CA GLU A 137 4.36 -8.46 12.82
C GLU A 137 4.70 -9.79 12.12
N ALA A 138 4.55 -9.83 10.79
CA ALA A 138 4.88 -11.00 9.96
C ALA A 138 6.34 -11.01 9.46
N SER A 139 7.14 -10.00 9.80
CA SER A 139 8.50 -9.79 9.28
C SER A 139 8.54 -9.72 7.74
N VAL A 140 7.48 -9.23 7.11
CA VAL A 140 7.39 -8.96 5.68
C VAL A 140 7.94 -7.56 5.40
N PRO A 141 9.01 -7.41 4.62
CA PRO A 141 9.50 -6.10 4.22
C PRO A 141 8.42 -5.32 3.46
N ALA A 142 8.10 -4.12 3.94
CA ALA A 142 6.99 -3.34 3.42
C ALA A 142 7.31 -1.84 3.33
N ILE A 143 6.79 -1.21 2.30
CA ILE A 143 6.77 0.25 2.15
C ILE A 143 5.33 0.73 1.93
N TYR A 144 5.05 1.95 2.34
CA TYR A 144 3.87 2.69 1.89
C TYR A 144 4.31 3.91 1.08
N CYS A 145 3.52 4.26 0.10
CA CYS A 145 3.82 5.40 -0.77
C CYS A 145 2.67 6.38 -0.74
N GLU A 146 2.97 7.67 -0.67
CA GLU A 146 1.99 8.74 -0.72
C GLU A 146 2.28 9.65 -1.92
N TYR A 147 1.23 10.14 -2.56
CA TYR A 147 1.38 11.09 -3.67
C TYR A 147 0.20 12.04 -3.69
N GLU A 148 0.45 13.34 -3.50
CA GLU A 148 -0.56 14.39 -3.59
C GLU A 148 -1.92 14.03 -2.95
N GLY A 149 -3.02 14.14 -3.67
CA GLY A 149 -4.39 13.93 -3.21
C GLY A 149 -5.32 15.07 -3.67
N GLY A 150 -6.20 15.56 -2.77
CA GLY A 150 -7.10 16.67 -3.06
C GLY A 150 -8.16 16.31 -4.12
N SER A 151 -8.65 15.08 -4.13
CA SER A 151 -9.65 14.56 -5.08
C SER A 151 -9.22 14.64 -6.55
N ARG A 152 -7.93 14.53 -6.82
CA ARG A 152 -7.36 14.55 -8.19
C ARG A 152 -6.75 13.20 -8.52
N CYS A 153 -6.55 12.98 -9.84
CA CYS A 153 -5.68 11.91 -10.34
C CYS A 153 -4.61 12.55 -11.22
N ASN A 154 -3.41 12.67 -10.67
CA ASN A 154 -2.28 13.24 -11.38
C ASN A 154 -1.62 12.16 -12.26
N PRO A 155 -1.60 12.32 -13.61
CA PRO A 155 -0.94 11.34 -14.48
C PRO A 155 0.56 11.15 -14.20
N ALA A 156 1.24 12.16 -13.65
CA ALA A 156 2.62 12.00 -13.23
C ALA A 156 2.73 11.05 -12.02
N GLY A 157 1.85 11.20 -11.02
CA GLY A 157 1.79 10.31 -9.86
C GLY A 157 1.45 8.86 -10.24
N THR A 158 0.54 8.68 -11.20
CA THR A 158 0.26 7.35 -11.75
C THR A 158 1.51 6.71 -12.35
N ARG A 159 2.26 7.45 -13.17
CA ARG A 159 3.53 6.97 -13.76
C ARG A 159 4.58 6.67 -12.69
N ASP A 160 4.77 7.58 -11.74
CA ASP A 160 5.73 7.40 -10.65
C ASP A 160 5.42 6.13 -9.83
N TYR A 161 4.15 5.79 -9.66
CA TYR A 161 3.73 4.55 -8.98
C TYR A 161 3.95 3.30 -9.82
N VAL A 162 3.66 3.34 -11.12
CA VAL A 162 3.98 2.23 -12.04
C VAL A 162 5.48 1.97 -12.06
N ASP A 163 6.27 3.02 -12.31
CA ASP A 163 7.74 2.93 -12.37
C ASP A 163 8.32 2.47 -11.04
N GLY A 164 7.83 3.00 -9.92
CA GLY A 164 8.25 2.62 -8.58
C GLY A 164 8.01 1.14 -8.28
N CYS A 165 6.82 0.63 -8.62
CA CYS A 165 6.51 -0.79 -8.46
C CYS A 165 7.42 -1.67 -9.34
N LEU A 166 7.60 -1.30 -10.62
CA LEU A 166 8.49 -2.03 -11.54
C LEU A 166 9.94 -2.02 -11.06
N ASN A 167 10.43 -0.89 -10.56
CA ASN A 167 11.77 -0.77 -10.00
C ASN A 167 11.99 -1.70 -8.80
N VAL A 168 11.00 -1.79 -7.89
CA VAL A 168 11.09 -2.69 -6.72
C VAL A 168 11.03 -4.15 -7.15
N MET A 169 10.25 -4.49 -8.17
CA MET A 169 10.16 -5.87 -8.69
C MET A 169 11.41 -6.28 -9.49
N GLY A 170 12.12 -5.34 -10.11
CA GLY A 170 13.35 -5.58 -10.86
C GLY A 170 14.63 -5.56 -10.01
N TRP A 171 14.49 -5.25 -8.75
CA TRP A 171 15.56 -5.12 -7.75
C TRP A 171 16.11 -6.46 -7.25
#